data_328c0004e8858217664ccbb75f1e1309
#
_entry.id   328c0004e8858217664ccbb75f1e1309
#
_cell.length_a   1.000
_cell.length_b   1.000
_cell.length_c   1.000
_cell.angle_alpha   90.00
_cell.angle_beta   90.00
_cell.angle_gamma   90.00
#
_symmetry.space_group_name_H-M   'P 1'
#
loop_
_entity.id
_entity.type
_entity.pdbx_description
1 polymer ?
#
loop_
_entity_poly.entity_id
_entity_poly.type
_entity_poly.pdbx_seq_one_letter_code
_entity_poly.pdbx_strand_id
1 'polypeptide(L)'
;MQSPVYNIHRLRIIDGKPYVLEQTYMSTSVIPGITEEVLLDSIYQYIEGKLGLRIASATKILRAAPSSEDEQKYLQLLPTEPVFEVEQVAYLDNGTPFEYSISRHRYDLFEFNSFALRHSS
;
A
#
# COMPACT_ATOMS: atom_id res chain seq x y z
N MET A 1 1.36 -11.81 23.18
CA MET A 1 0.04 -11.93 22.52
C MET A 1 -0.01 -10.98 21.34
N GLN A 2 -0.33 -11.49 20.18
CA GLN A 2 -0.42 -10.68 18.98
C GLN A 2 -1.78 -9.99 18.91
N SER A 3 -1.76 -8.70 18.63
CA SER A 3 -2.99 -7.95 18.39
C SER A 3 -3.58 -8.33 17.03
N PRO A 4 -4.91 -8.40 16.91
CA PRO A 4 -5.51 -8.68 15.61
C PRO A 4 -5.23 -7.57 14.60
N VAL A 5 -5.12 -7.97 13.34
CA VAL A 5 -4.89 -7.03 12.24
C VAL A 5 -5.95 -7.26 11.16
N TYR A 6 -6.24 -6.19 10.43
CA TYR A 6 -6.97 -6.31 9.17
C TYR A 6 -5.99 -6.83 8.11
N ASN A 7 -6.46 -7.77 7.30
CA ASN A 7 -5.72 -8.26 6.14
C ASN A 7 -6.51 -7.86 4.90
N ILE A 8 -6.04 -6.84 4.21
CA ILE A 8 -6.78 -6.18 3.13
C ILE A 8 -6.09 -6.49 1.81
N HIS A 9 -6.87 -7.05 0.87
CA HIS A 9 -6.41 -7.32 -0.48
C HIS A 9 -7.18 -6.44 -1.44
N ARG A 10 -6.48 -5.71 -2.31
CA ARG A 10 -7.11 -4.87 -3.31
C ARG A 10 -6.43 -5.02 -4.66
N LEU A 11 -7.25 -5.10 -5.70
CA LEU A 11 -6.80 -4.97 -7.07
C LEU A 11 -7.26 -3.60 -7.58
N ARG A 12 -6.32 -2.75 -7.96
CA ARG A 12 -6.64 -1.43 -8.50
C ARG A 12 -6.68 -1.50 -10.02
N ILE A 13 -7.76 -0.96 -10.56
CA ILE A 13 -8.00 -0.91 -12.00
C ILE A 13 -8.07 0.55 -12.42
N ILE A 14 -7.28 0.91 -13.44
CA ILE A 14 -7.25 2.26 -13.98
C ILE A 14 -7.57 2.17 -15.47
N ASP A 15 -8.58 2.92 -15.90
CA ASP A 15 -9.03 2.94 -17.29
C ASP A 15 -9.31 1.53 -17.83
N GLY A 16 -9.95 0.70 -17.00
CA GLY A 16 -10.31 -0.66 -17.35
C GLY A 16 -9.18 -1.67 -17.34
N LYS A 17 -7.96 -1.25 -16.96
CA LYS A 17 -6.80 -2.14 -16.93
C LYS A 17 -6.33 -2.40 -15.50
N PRO A 18 -6.04 -3.65 -15.14
CA PRO A 18 -5.47 -3.93 -13.82
C PRO A 18 -4.07 -3.32 -13.73
N TYR A 19 -3.81 -2.67 -12.63
CA TYR A 19 -2.64 -1.83 -12.46
C TYR A 19 -1.75 -2.29 -11.32
N VAL A 20 -2.35 -2.53 -10.14
CA VAL A 20 -1.59 -2.93 -8.97
C VAL A 20 -2.40 -3.87 -8.09
N LEU A 21 -1.72 -4.87 -7.55
CA LEU A 21 -2.26 -5.80 -6.57
C LEU A 21 -1.65 -5.45 -5.21
N GLU A 22 -2.50 -5.08 -4.25
CA GLU A 22 -2.06 -4.63 -2.93
C GLU A 22 -2.48 -5.59 -1.85
N GLN A 23 -1.58 -5.79 -0.87
CA GLN A 23 -1.89 -6.47 0.37
C GLN A 23 -1.46 -5.57 1.52
N THR A 24 -2.41 -5.27 2.41
CA THR A 24 -2.20 -4.31 3.50
C THR A 24 -2.61 -4.93 4.81
N TYR A 25 -1.77 -4.76 5.83
CA TYR A 25 -2.06 -5.16 7.21
C TYR A 25 -2.13 -3.90 8.06
N MET A 26 -3.23 -3.75 8.80
CA MET A 26 -3.41 -2.63 9.73
C MET A 26 -3.83 -3.15 11.09
N SER A 27 -3.27 -2.53 12.15
CA SER A 27 -3.64 -2.87 13.51
C SER A 27 -5.09 -2.44 13.79
N THR A 28 -5.91 -3.39 14.24
CA THR A 28 -7.31 -3.10 14.57
C THR A 28 -7.45 -2.21 15.80
N SER A 29 -6.48 -2.25 16.69
CA SER A 29 -6.50 -1.42 17.91
C SER A 29 -6.07 0.02 17.63
N VAL A 30 -5.13 0.21 16.71
CA VAL A 30 -4.65 1.55 16.34
C VAL A 30 -5.62 2.22 15.37
N ILE A 31 -6.17 1.46 14.42
CA ILE A 31 -7.08 1.96 13.39
C ILE A 31 -8.39 1.17 13.50
N PRO A 32 -9.27 1.51 14.45
CA PRO A 32 -10.53 0.78 14.61
C PRO A 32 -11.55 1.18 13.55
N GLY A 33 -12.51 0.29 13.30
CA GLY A 33 -13.70 0.61 12.52
C GLY A 33 -13.56 0.50 11.01
N ILE A 34 -12.51 -0.18 10.50
CA ILE A 34 -12.37 -0.41 9.05
C ILE A 34 -13.47 -1.38 8.60
N THR A 35 -14.29 -0.92 7.68
CA THR A 35 -15.38 -1.70 7.07
C THR A 35 -15.20 -1.73 5.56
N GLU A 36 -16.03 -2.52 4.87
CA GLU A 36 -16.01 -2.54 3.40
C GLU A 36 -16.30 -1.17 2.81
N GLU A 37 -17.18 -0.38 3.43
CA GLU A 37 -17.45 0.99 2.99
C GLU A 37 -16.19 1.84 3.03
N VAL A 38 -15.41 1.74 4.10
CA VAL A 38 -14.15 2.48 4.22
C VAL A 38 -13.17 2.03 3.14
N LEU A 39 -13.13 0.72 2.83
CA LEU A 39 -12.23 0.19 1.81
C LEU A 39 -12.59 0.66 0.40
N LEU A 40 -13.86 0.96 0.14
CA LEU A 40 -14.30 1.48 -1.16
C LEU A 40 -13.98 2.96 -1.34
N ASP A 41 -13.66 3.64 -0.27
CA ASP A 41 -13.25 5.04 -0.26
C ASP A 41 -11.76 5.13 0.13
N SER A 42 -11.30 6.29 0.55
CA SER A 42 -9.91 6.47 0.95
C SER A 42 -9.72 6.08 2.42
N ILE A 43 -8.88 5.07 2.66
CA ILE A 43 -8.54 4.63 4.02
C ILE A 43 -7.84 5.78 4.77
N TYR A 44 -6.96 6.51 4.09
CA TYR A 44 -6.21 7.61 4.72
C TYR A 44 -7.13 8.76 5.11
N GLN A 45 -8.16 9.06 4.30
CA GLN A 45 -9.16 10.04 4.68
C GLN A 45 -9.95 9.60 5.90
N TYR A 46 -10.25 8.32 6.02
CA TYR A 46 -10.90 7.77 7.19
C TYR A 46 -10.03 7.95 8.44
N ILE A 47 -8.74 7.61 8.34
CA ILE A 47 -7.81 7.70 9.46
C ILE A 47 -7.69 9.15 9.94
N GLU A 48 -7.50 10.08 9.03
CA GLU A 48 -7.30 11.48 9.39
C GLU A 48 -8.60 12.22 9.65
N GLY A 49 -9.64 11.95 8.88
CA GLY A 49 -10.90 12.67 8.99
C GLY A 49 -11.83 12.15 10.09
N LYS A 50 -12.03 10.83 10.13
CA LYS A 50 -12.95 10.22 11.09
C LYS A 50 -12.28 9.91 12.42
N LEU A 51 -11.07 9.36 12.39
CA LEU A 51 -10.37 8.99 13.61
C LEU A 51 -9.54 10.12 14.19
N GLY A 52 -9.31 11.18 13.43
CA GLY A 52 -8.53 12.32 13.89
C GLY A 52 -7.07 12.03 14.15
N LEU A 53 -6.53 10.97 13.56
CA LEU A 53 -5.13 10.61 13.69
C LEU A 53 -4.33 11.29 12.60
N ARG A 54 -3.02 11.46 12.84
CA ARG A 54 -2.17 12.12 11.87
C ARG A 54 -1.13 11.16 11.33
N ILE A 55 -1.17 10.95 10.03
CA ILE A 55 -0.17 10.15 9.31
C ILE A 55 1.05 11.04 9.07
N ALA A 56 2.22 10.61 9.55
CA ALA A 56 3.40 11.47 9.53
C ALA A 56 4.47 11.02 8.56
N SER A 57 4.71 9.72 8.43
CA SER A 57 5.86 9.24 7.67
C SER A 57 5.66 7.81 7.20
N ALA A 58 6.49 7.40 6.27
CA ALA A 58 6.54 6.03 5.79
C ALA A 58 7.96 5.68 5.37
N THR A 59 8.34 4.43 5.62
CA THR A 59 9.55 3.87 5.01
C THR A 59 9.12 2.99 3.85
N LYS A 60 9.82 3.09 2.73
CA LYS A 60 9.51 2.33 1.52
C LYS A 60 10.75 1.65 0.99
N ILE A 61 10.57 0.41 0.53
CA ILE A 61 11.59 -0.33 -0.19
C ILE A 61 11.00 -0.69 -1.54
N LEU A 62 11.68 -0.26 -2.60
CA LEU A 62 11.26 -0.51 -3.97
C LEU A 62 12.22 -1.52 -4.60
N ARG A 63 11.66 -2.57 -5.21
CA ARG A 63 12.46 -3.58 -5.88
C ARG A 63 11.73 -4.16 -7.07
N ALA A 64 12.48 -4.63 -8.07
CA ALA A 64 11.92 -5.43 -9.14
C ALA A 64 11.88 -6.89 -8.67
N ALA A 65 10.84 -7.61 -9.06
CA ALA A 65 10.68 -9.01 -8.68
C ALA A 65 10.03 -9.80 -9.81
N PRO A 66 10.29 -11.11 -9.89
CA PRO A 66 9.52 -11.96 -10.81
C PRO A 66 8.05 -11.94 -10.41
N SER A 67 7.15 -12.04 -11.39
CA SER A 67 5.74 -12.13 -11.09
C SER A 67 5.36 -13.53 -10.63
N SER A 68 4.49 -13.61 -9.63
CA SER A 68 3.90 -14.87 -9.16
C SER A 68 2.73 -15.26 -10.06
N GLU A 69 2.23 -16.50 -9.87
CA GLU A 69 1.06 -16.96 -10.62
C GLU A 69 -0.15 -16.06 -10.39
N ASP A 70 -0.38 -15.63 -9.14
CA ASP A 70 -1.47 -14.74 -8.81
C ASP A 70 -1.33 -13.38 -9.49
N GLU A 71 -0.12 -12.81 -9.47
CA GLU A 71 0.13 -11.53 -10.14
C GLU A 71 -0.05 -11.65 -11.66
N GLN A 72 0.38 -12.75 -12.25
CA GLN A 72 0.18 -12.99 -13.67
C GLN A 72 -1.31 -13.03 -14.02
N LYS A 73 -2.10 -13.70 -13.19
CA LYS A 73 -3.54 -13.82 -13.37
C LYS A 73 -4.25 -12.49 -13.21
N TYR A 74 -4.05 -11.82 -12.08
CA TYR A 74 -4.81 -10.61 -11.75
C TYR A 74 -4.30 -9.38 -12.48
N LEU A 75 -3.01 -9.30 -12.77
CA LEU A 75 -2.42 -8.17 -13.48
C LEU A 75 -2.27 -8.42 -14.99
N GLN A 76 -2.71 -9.59 -15.47
CA GLN A 76 -2.68 -9.96 -16.88
C GLN A 76 -1.25 -9.91 -17.44
N LEU A 77 -0.31 -10.53 -16.70
CA LEU A 77 1.09 -10.58 -17.08
C LEU A 77 1.44 -11.93 -17.68
N LEU A 78 2.41 -11.93 -18.60
CA LEU A 78 3.05 -13.15 -19.05
C LEU A 78 4.01 -13.67 -17.97
N PRO A 79 4.29 -14.98 -17.91
CA PRO A 79 5.19 -15.53 -16.90
C PRO A 79 6.60 -14.92 -16.90
N THR A 80 7.03 -14.35 -18.01
CA THR A 80 8.34 -13.72 -18.14
C THR A 80 8.35 -12.24 -17.74
N GLU A 81 7.17 -11.67 -17.48
CA GLU A 81 7.06 -10.25 -17.17
C GLU A 81 7.17 -10.03 -15.67
N PRO A 82 8.01 -9.08 -15.23
CA PRO A 82 8.23 -8.82 -13.80
C PRO A 82 7.18 -7.87 -13.24
N VAL A 83 7.24 -7.70 -11.92
CA VAL A 83 6.49 -6.66 -11.22
C VAL A 83 7.45 -5.72 -10.52
N PHE A 84 6.99 -4.52 -10.23
CA PHE A 84 7.66 -3.62 -9.31
C PHE A 84 6.98 -3.74 -7.96
N GLU A 85 7.76 -4.10 -6.94
CA GLU A 85 7.25 -4.30 -5.59
C GLU A 85 7.60 -3.10 -4.74
N VAL A 86 6.60 -2.60 -4.00
CA VAL A 86 6.79 -1.56 -2.99
C VAL A 86 6.38 -2.12 -1.65
N GLU A 87 7.35 -2.24 -0.76
CA GLU A 87 7.11 -2.64 0.63
C GLU A 87 7.11 -1.38 1.48
N GLN A 88 6.10 -1.22 2.33
CA GLN A 88 5.93 0.02 3.08
C GLN A 88 5.52 -0.25 4.51
N VAL A 89 6.11 0.53 5.42
CA VAL A 89 5.60 0.69 6.79
C VAL A 89 5.26 2.17 6.98
N ALA A 90 4.04 2.45 7.41
CA ALA A 90 3.57 3.81 7.64
C ALA A 90 3.37 4.06 9.13
N TYR A 91 3.64 5.28 9.55
CA TYR A 91 3.67 5.69 10.95
C TYR A 91 2.79 6.91 11.19
N LEU A 92 2.15 6.93 12.37
CA LEU A 92 1.47 8.12 12.86
C LEU A 92 2.49 9.14 13.38
N ASP A 93 2.03 10.34 13.69
CA ASP A 93 2.90 11.43 14.15
C ASP A 93 3.52 11.19 15.53
N ASN A 94 2.97 10.26 16.30
CA ASN A 94 3.57 9.84 17.57
C ASN A 94 4.58 8.70 17.41
N GLY A 95 4.90 8.32 16.17
CA GLY A 95 5.84 7.23 15.87
C GLY A 95 5.23 5.83 15.87
N THR A 96 3.93 5.69 16.09
CA THR A 96 3.27 4.39 16.11
C THR A 96 3.14 3.85 14.68
N PRO A 97 3.67 2.66 14.38
CA PRO A 97 3.40 2.04 13.09
C PRO A 97 1.95 1.56 13.04
N PHE A 98 1.25 1.85 11.96
CA PHE A 98 -0.15 1.45 11.82
C PHE A 98 -0.43 0.62 10.58
N GLU A 99 0.46 0.63 9.60
CA GLU A 99 0.26 -0.05 8.34
C GLU A 99 1.55 -0.72 7.87
N TYR A 100 1.42 -1.97 7.44
CA TYR A 100 2.44 -2.66 6.66
C TYR A 100 1.79 -3.10 5.36
N SER A 101 2.37 -2.75 4.21
CA SER A 101 1.81 -3.12 2.92
C SER A 101 2.87 -3.57 1.94
N ILE A 102 2.44 -4.44 1.05
CA ILE A 102 3.21 -4.83 -0.13
C ILE A 102 2.29 -4.62 -1.32
N SER A 103 2.74 -3.79 -2.26
CA SER A 103 2.04 -3.58 -3.52
C SER A 103 2.90 -4.05 -4.67
N ARG A 104 2.28 -4.72 -5.63
CA ARG A 104 2.94 -5.23 -6.81
C ARG A 104 2.30 -4.62 -8.04
N HIS A 105 3.11 -3.87 -8.76
CA HIS A 105 2.70 -3.05 -9.90
C HIS A 105 3.13 -3.71 -11.19
N ARG A 106 2.30 -3.59 -12.21
CA ARG A 106 2.72 -3.94 -13.56
C ARG A 106 3.98 -3.14 -13.90
N TYR A 107 4.98 -3.82 -14.44
CA TYR A 107 6.27 -3.19 -14.74
C TYR A 107 6.13 -2.03 -15.74
N ASP A 108 5.18 -2.13 -16.66
CA ASP A 108 5.01 -1.17 -17.75
C ASP A 108 4.16 0.05 -17.38
N LEU A 109 3.53 0.02 -16.19
CA LEU A 109 2.65 1.10 -15.73
C LEU A 109 3.20 1.78 -14.47
N PHE A 110 4.35 1.31 -13.96
CA PHE A 110 4.93 1.86 -12.75
C PHE A 110 5.94 2.95 -13.09
N GLU A 111 5.82 4.07 -12.41
CA GLU A 111 6.76 5.17 -12.52
C GLU A 111 7.01 5.72 -11.12
N PHE A 112 8.29 5.97 -10.80
CA PHE A 112 8.67 6.54 -9.53
C PHE A 112 9.35 7.87 -9.78
N ASN A 113 8.80 8.93 -9.17
CA ASN A 113 9.37 10.26 -9.23
C ASN A 113 9.70 10.72 -7.82
N SER A 114 10.85 11.35 -7.67
CA SER A 114 11.31 11.84 -6.38
C SER A 114 11.82 13.26 -6.53
N PHE A 115 11.46 14.10 -5.56
CA PHE A 115 11.99 15.44 -5.44
C PHE A 115 12.65 15.57 -4.08
N ALA A 116 13.91 15.98 -4.08
CA ALA A 116 14.65 16.12 -2.83
C ALA A 116 15.09 17.57 -2.67
N LEU A 117 14.81 18.11 -1.49
CA LEU A 117 15.31 19.42 -1.12
C LEU A 117 16.63 19.26 -0.38
N ARG A 118 17.63 20.01 -0.83
CA ARG A 118 18.89 20.08 -0.11
C ARG A 118 18.77 21.12 1.00
N HIS A 119 18.99 20.65 2.22
CA HIS A 119 19.03 21.55 3.37
C HIS A 119 20.47 22.01 3.56
N SER A 120 20.67 23.32 3.55
CA SER A 120 21.96 23.89 3.95
C SER A 120 21.99 23.96 5.47
N SER A 121 22.95 23.30 6.04
CA SER A 121 23.14 23.32 7.50
C SER A 121 24.23 24.32 7.87
#